data_d26ea10292637328b6ce3a4536d6676f
#
_entry.id   d26ea10292637328b6ce3a4536d6676f
#
_cell.length_a   1.000
_cell.length_b   1.000
_cell.length_c   1.000
_cell.angle_alpha   90.00
_cell.angle_beta   90.00
_cell.angle_gamma   90.00
#
_symmetry.space_group_name_H-M   'P 1'
#
loop_
_entity.id
_entity.type
_entity.pdbx_description
1 polymer ?
#
loop_
_entity_poly.entity_id
_entity_poly.type
_entity_poly.pdbx_seq_one_letter_code
_entity_poly.pdbx_strand_id
1 'polypeptide(L)'
;MNRGKSGGRFGIVDVGSNSVRLVLYERGSRAPATLFNEKVLAGLGEGLSEEGRLSDESKERALAAIRRFLVIAQSADARSLTIVATVAARVAVNGPDFIADIEKITGVPVRVLDGREEAEMAAYGVLCGFWRPDGVVGDLGGGSLELIDIGDDRLGAGESYGLGTLRLKNDSRGSLGDAATI
;
A
#
# COMPACT_ATOMS: atom_id res chain seq x y z
N MET A 1 -6.98 35.27 20.82
CA MET A 1 -6.88 34.64 19.49
C MET A 1 -6.81 33.14 19.65
N ASN A 2 -7.92 32.45 19.46
CA ASN A 2 -8.08 31.02 19.68
C ASN A 2 -7.56 30.31 18.40
N ARG A 3 -6.31 29.85 18.38
CA ARG A 3 -5.80 29.00 17.29
C ARG A 3 -6.52 27.65 17.37
N GLY A 4 -7.40 27.45 16.42
CA GLY A 4 -8.25 26.25 16.31
C GLY A 4 -7.43 24.96 16.41
N LYS A 5 -7.87 24.07 17.27
CA LYS A 5 -7.40 22.70 17.48
C LYS A 5 -7.85 21.79 16.32
N SER A 6 -7.41 22.03 15.09
CA SER A 6 -7.79 21.18 13.95
C SER A 6 -6.64 20.53 13.18
N GLY A 7 -5.41 20.67 13.61
CA GLY A 7 -4.26 20.08 12.96
C GLY A 7 -3.68 18.92 13.77
N GLY A 8 -4.10 17.67 13.55
CA GLY A 8 -3.42 16.49 14.07
C GLY A 8 -2.63 15.81 12.93
N ARG A 9 -1.50 15.19 13.25
CA ARG A 9 -0.75 14.35 12.32
C ARG A 9 -1.35 12.96 12.29
N PHE A 10 -1.30 12.29 11.16
CA PHE A 10 -1.68 10.89 11.01
C PHE A 10 -0.70 10.18 10.09
N GLY A 11 -0.53 8.90 10.32
CA GLY A 11 0.35 8.04 9.53
C GLY A 11 -0.43 6.99 8.76
N ILE A 12 0.08 6.65 7.60
CA ILE A 12 -0.38 5.50 6.82
C ILE A 12 0.84 4.62 6.56
N VAL A 13 0.73 3.34 6.92
CA VAL A 13 1.67 2.30 6.52
C VAL A 13 1.03 1.46 5.44
N ASP A 14 1.67 1.40 4.29
CA ASP A 14 1.28 0.56 3.17
C ASP A 14 2.23 -0.63 3.06
N VAL A 15 1.68 -1.85 3.16
CA VAL A 15 2.40 -3.12 3.09
C VAL A 15 2.13 -3.75 1.72
N GLY A 16 2.92 -3.34 0.73
CA GLY A 16 2.82 -3.80 -0.65
C GLY A 16 3.69 -5.02 -0.96
N SER A 17 3.57 -5.56 -2.17
CA SER A 17 4.33 -6.74 -2.60
C SER A 17 5.83 -6.50 -2.70
N ASN A 18 6.27 -5.31 -3.09
CA ASN A 18 7.69 -5.01 -3.25
C ASN A 18 8.26 -4.21 -2.07
N SER A 19 7.45 -3.40 -1.43
CA SER A 19 7.91 -2.45 -0.42
C SER A 19 6.89 -2.21 0.68
N VAL A 20 7.41 -1.82 1.85
CA VAL A 20 6.62 -1.24 2.93
C VAL A 20 6.91 0.25 3.00
N ARG A 21 5.88 1.08 3.14
CA ARG A 21 6.00 2.54 3.10
C ARG A 21 5.27 3.17 4.26
N LEU A 22 5.91 4.15 4.92
CA LEU A 22 5.26 5.06 5.87
C LEU A 22 5.13 6.43 5.23
N VAL A 23 3.93 7.00 5.29
CA VAL A 23 3.71 8.42 5.01
C VAL A 23 3.03 9.07 6.21
N LEU A 24 3.60 10.18 6.70
CA LEU A 24 2.99 11.01 7.71
C LEU A 24 2.40 12.26 7.07
N TYR A 25 1.19 12.59 7.44
CA TYR A 25 0.44 13.72 6.92
C TYR A 25 0.02 14.68 8.04
N GLU A 26 -0.13 15.93 7.68
CA GLU A 26 -0.82 16.94 8.49
C GLU A 26 -2.26 17.08 8.05
N ARG A 27 -3.20 17.00 9.01
CA ARG A 27 -4.63 17.22 8.73
C ARG A 27 -4.90 18.69 8.48
N GLY A 28 -5.87 19.01 7.65
CA GLY A 28 -6.37 20.37 7.50
C GLY A 28 -6.73 20.79 6.08
N SER A 29 -6.51 19.95 5.08
CA SER A 29 -6.85 20.26 3.70
C SER A 29 -7.38 19.01 2.96
N ARG A 30 -8.00 19.22 1.79
CA ARG A 30 -8.44 18.15 0.88
C ARG A 30 -7.24 17.30 0.43
N ALA A 31 -6.11 17.94 0.15
CA ALA A 31 -4.85 17.29 -0.12
C ALA A 31 -3.93 17.50 1.09
N PRO A 32 -3.84 16.51 2.02
CA PRO A 32 -3.03 16.64 3.22
C PRO A 32 -1.54 16.86 2.87
N ALA A 33 -0.87 17.75 3.60
CA ALA A 33 0.56 17.97 3.41
C ALA A 33 1.35 16.76 3.91
N THR A 34 2.23 16.24 3.07
CA THR A 34 3.17 15.18 3.46
C THR A 34 4.29 15.78 4.31
N LEU A 35 4.41 15.28 5.55
CA LEU A 35 5.46 15.68 6.49
C LEU A 35 6.66 14.75 6.43
N PHE A 36 6.43 13.49 6.18
CA PHE A 36 7.46 12.45 6.12
C PHE A 36 7.02 11.34 5.16
N ASN A 37 7.97 10.74 4.46
CA ASN A 37 7.72 9.66 3.52
C ASN A 37 8.97 8.77 3.44
N GLU A 38 8.83 7.53 3.83
CA GLU A 38 9.90 6.53 3.76
C GLU A 38 9.37 5.24 3.14
N LYS A 39 10.16 4.68 2.24
CA LYS A 39 9.90 3.43 1.54
C LYS A 39 11.06 2.47 1.76
N VAL A 40 10.75 1.24 2.17
CA VAL A 40 11.72 0.15 2.37
C VAL A 40 11.37 -1.00 1.44
N LEU A 41 12.33 -1.45 0.66
CA LEU A 41 12.16 -2.62 -0.19
C LEU A 41 12.18 -3.87 0.68
N ALA A 42 11.05 -4.53 0.82
CA ALA A 42 10.89 -5.75 1.60
C ALA A 42 10.85 -7.01 0.73
N GLY A 43 10.38 -6.88 -0.53
CA GLY A 43 10.32 -8.00 -1.48
C GLY A 43 9.34 -9.09 -1.08
N LEU A 44 8.21 -8.74 -0.44
CA LEU A 44 7.22 -9.71 0.03
C LEU A 44 6.67 -10.61 -1.09
N GLY A 45 6.60 -10.09 -2.32
CA GLY A 45 6.14 -10.84 -3.49
C GLY A 45 7.23 -11.65 -4.20
N GLU A 46 8.49 -11.60 -3.75
CA GLU A 46 9.57 -12.40 -4.33
C GLU A 46 9.31 -13.88 -4.07
N GLY A 47 9.32 -14.70 -5.12
CA GLY A 47 9.06 -16.15 -5.03
C GLY A 47 7.62 -16.53 -4.71
N LEU A 48 6.72 -15.58 -4.47
CA LEU A 48 5.34 -15.87 -4.07
C LEU A 48 4.56 -16.68 -5.11
N SER A 49 4.81 -16.46 -6.41
CA SER A 49 4.18 -17.22 -7.49
C SER A 49 4.60 -18.69 -7.51
N GLU A 50 5.80 -19.02 -7.05
CA GLU A 50 6.34 -20.38 -7.06
C GLU A 50 6.00 -21.14 -5.79
N GLU A 51 6.13 -20.50 -4.63
CA GLU A 51 6.00 -21.15 -3.32
C GLU A 51 4.62 -20.94 -2.68
N GLY A 52 3.84 -19.94 -3.12
CA GLY A 52 2.58 -19.55 -2.53
C GLY A 52 2.71 -18.96 -1.11
N ARG A 53 3.93 -18.63 -0.68
CA ARG A 53 4.28 -18.19 0.67
C ARG A 53 5.21 -16.99 0.66
N LEU A 54 5.09 -16.14 1.67
CA LEU A 54 6.08 -15.10 1.96
C LEU A 54 7.34 -15.75 2.56
N SER A 55 8.51 -15.40 2.08
CA SER A 55 9.77 -15.89 2.67
C SER A 55 10.00 -15.29 4.06
N ASP A 56 10.68 -16.03 4.94
CA ASP A 56 10.97 -15.54 6.31
C ASP A 56 11.86 -14.30 6.25
N GLU A 57 12.79 -14.23 5.30
CA GLU A 57 13.66 -13.08 5.11
C GLU A 57 12.88 -11.81 4.71
N SER A 58 11.94 -11.92 3.76
CA SER A 58 11.12 -10.78 3.33
C SER A 58 10.17 -10.31 4.45
N LYS A 59 9.58 -11.24 5.20
CA LYS A 59 8.78 -10.92 6.38
C LYS A 59 9.59 -10.17 7.44
N GLU A 60 10.79 -10.65 7.77
CA GLU A 60 11.62 -10.00 8.79
C GLU A 60 12.06 -8.59 8.34
N ARG A 61 12.43 -8.40 7.06
CA ARG A 61 12.70 -7.05 6.52
C ARG A 61 11.50 -6.12 6.67
N ALA A 62 10.30 -6.61 6.36
CA ALA A 62 9.07 -5.83 6.49
C ALA A 62 8.77 -5.50 7.95
N LEU A 63 8.84 -6.47 8.86
CA LEU A 63 8.59 -6.27 10.29
C LEU A 63 9.61 -5.32 10.93
N ALA A 64 10.88 -5.40 10.54
CA ALA A 64 11.92 -4.47 10.99
C ALA A 64 11.61 -3.03 10.55
N ALA A 65 11.17 -2.85 9.30
CA ALA A 65 10.74 -1.54 8.80
C ALA A 65 9.52 -1.01 9.57
N ILE A 66 8.51 -1.84 9.82
CA ILE A 66 7.29 -1.47 10.55
C ILE A 66 7.60 -1.08 12.00
N ARG A 67 8.48 -1.81 12.71
CA ARG A 67 8.94 -1.41 14.05
C ARG A 67 9.54 0.00 14.05
N ARG A 68 10.37 0.30 13.07
CA ARG A 68 10.98 1.63 12.91
C ARG A 68 9.92 2.69 12.57
N PHE A 69 8.98 2.39 11.68
CA PHE A 69 7.89 3.29 11.32
C PHE A 69 7.00 3.65 12.51
N LEU A 70 6.76 2.71 13.41
CA LEU A 70 6.02 2.97 14.64
C LEU A 70 6.74 4.01 15.51
N VAL A 71 8.06 3.86 15.69
CA VAL A 71 8.87 4.84 16.45
C VAL A 71 8.86 6.21 15.80
N ILE A 72 8.96 6.29 14.47
CA ILE A 72 8.91 7.55 13.72
C ILE A 72 7.54 8.22 13.89
N ALA A 73 6.44 7.46 13.74
CA ALA A 73 5.09 7.98 13.90
C ALA A 73 4.85 8.52 15.33
N GLN A 74 5.31 7.80 16.33
CA GLN A 74 5.26 8.24 17.74
C GLN A 74 6.09 9.51 17.98
N SER A 75 7.33 9.55 17.48
CA SER A 75 8.21 10.72 17.61
C SER A 75 7.67 11.96 16.88
N ALA A 76 6.86 11.74 15.85
CA ALA A 76 6.19 12.80 15.11
C ALA A 76 4.84 13.22 15.74
N ASP A 77 4.46 12.71 16.91
CA ASP A 77 3.16 12.94 17.55
C ASP A 77 1.96 12.61 16.63
N ALA A 78 2.08 11.56 15.82
CA ALA A 78 0.98 11.09 14.99
C ALA A 78 -0.14 10.54 15.89
N ARG A 79 -1.34 11.13 15.79
CA ARG A 79 -2.50 10.78 16.63
C ARG A 79 -3.19 9.49 16.21
N SER A 80 -2.97 9.07 14.97
CA SER A 80 -3.48 7.82 14.44
C SER A 80 -2.50 7.24 13.44
N LEU A 81 -2.43 5.91 13.41
CA LEU A 81 -1.72 5.13 12.41
C LEU A 81 -2.73 4.20 11.76
N THR A 82 -2.77 4.17 10.45
CA THR A 82 -3.55 3.22 9.67
C THR A 82 -2.57 2.32 8.94
N ILE A 83 -2.80 1.01 9.00
CA ILE A 83 -1.97 0.03 8.31
C ILE A 83 -2.84 -0.69 7.30
N VAL A 84 -2.42 -0.66 6.04
CA VAL A 84 -3.06 -1.39 4.95
C VAL A 84 -2.08 -2.42 4.40
N ALA A 85 -2.58 -3.57 3.99
CA ALA A 85 -1.82 -4.60 3.31
C ALA A 85 -2.54 -5.00 2.03
N THR A 86 -1.79 -5.38 1.02
CA THR A 86 -2.32 -5.63 -0.31
C THR A 86 -2.04 -7.07 -0.79
N VAL A 87 -1.98 -7.27 -2.09
CA VAL A 87 -2.02 -8.59 -2.74
C VAL A 87 -1.04 -9.62 -2.14
N ALA A 88 0.21 -9.26 -1.82
CA ALA A 88 1.17 -10.26 -1.32
C ALA A 88 0.72 -10.90 0.01
N ALA A 89 0.29 -10.09 0.96
CA ALA A 89 -0.23 -10.58 2.24
C ALA A 89 -1.60 -11.27 2.09
N ARG A 90 -2.41 -10.82 1.13
CA ARG A 90 -3.74 -11.38 0.86
C ARG A 90 -3.69 -12.79 0.29
N VAL A 91 -2.78 -13.08 -0.65
CA VAL A 91 -2.76 -14.34 -1.39
C VAL A 91 -1.82 -15.40 -0.80
N ALA A 92 -0.86 -14.98 0.03
CA ALA A 92 0.09 -15.91 0.63
C ALA A 92 -0.58 -16.81 1.67
N VAL A 93 -0.25 -18.12 1.65
CA VAL A 93 -0.73 -19.10 2.63
C VAL A 93 -0.39 -18.71 4.07
N ASN A 94 0.78 -18.10 4.29
CA ASN A 94 1.23 -17.58 5.59
C ASN A 94 0.97 -16.06 5.77
N GLY A 95 0.13 -15.48 4.92
CA GLY A 95 -0.29 -14.08 5.02
C GLY A 95 -0.99 -13.74 6.33
N PRO A 96 -1.98 -14.54 6.79
CA PRO A 96 -2.64 -14.29 8.07
C PRO A 96 -1.69 -14.25 9.27
N ASP A 97 -0.69 -15.14 9.33
CA ASP A 97 0.31 -15.14 10.40
C ASP A 97 1.17 -13.87 10.35
N PHE A 98 1.57 -13.44 9.15
CA PHE A 98 2.33 -12.20 8.97
C PHE A 98 1.52 -10.96 9.37
N ILE A 99 0.22 -10.91 9.06
CA ILE A 99 -0.67 -9.85 9.52
C ILE A 99 -0.76 -9.83 11.05
N ALA A 100 -0.95 -10.99 11.68
CA ALA A 100 -0.99 -11.10 13.14
C ALA A 100 0.32 -10.61 13.80
N ASP A 101 1.48 -10.89 13.18
CA ASP A 101 2.77 -10.38 13.65
C ASP A 101 2.85 -8.84 13.58
N ILE A 102 2.33 -8.23 12.50
CA ILE A 102 2.25 -6.76 12.39
C ILE A 102 1.36 -6.18 13.48
N GLU A 103 0.17 -6.73 13.67
CA GLU A 103 -0.81 -6.28 14.68
C GLU A 103 -0.24 -6.41 16.10
N LYS A 104 0.47 -7.50 16.38
CA LYS A 104 1.15 -7.71 17.66
C LYS A 104 2.23 -6.66 17.94
N ILE A 105 3.00 -6.28 16.92
CA ILE A 105 4.07 -5.28 17.04
C ILE A 105 3.52 -3.88 17.22
N THR A 106 2.47 -3.55 16.48
CA THR A 106 1.98 -2.17 16.37
C THR A 106 0.84 -1.85 17.32
N GLY A 107 0.09 -2.86 17.75
CA GLY A 107 -1.19 -2.68 18.47
C GLY A 107 -2.30 -2.08 17.60
N VAL A 108 -2.10 -2.02 16.26
CA VAL A 108 -3.02 -1.43 15.29
C VAL A 108 -3.53 -2.54 14.38
N PRO A 109 -4.84 -2.67 14.16
CA PRO A 109 -5.38 -3.63 13.23
C PRO A 109 -4.93 -3.33 11.80
N VAL A 110 -4.65 -4.39 11.03
CA VAL A 110 -4.25 -4.30 9.63
C VAL A 110 -5.46 -4.52 8.74
N ARG A 111 -5.75 -3.57 7.88
CA ARG A 111 -6.77 -3.73 6.84
C ARG A 111 -6.15 -4.35 5.59
N VAL A 112 -6.53 -5.58 5.28
CA VAL A 112 -6.13 -6.23 4.02
C VAL A 112 -7.12 -5.81 2.94
N LEU A 113 -6.64 -5.06 1.95
CA LEU A 113 -7.47 -4.56 0.86
C LEU A 113 -7.66 -5.64 -0.21
N ASP A 114 -8.85 -5.73 -0.78
CA ASP A 114 -9.05 -6.44 -2.04
C ASP A 114 -8.68 -5.54 -3.24
N GLY A 115 -8.66 -6.12 -4.45
CA GLY A 115 -8.20 -5.39 -5.63
C GLY A 115 -9.11 -4.21 -6.01
N ARG A 116 -10.41 -4.29 -5.72
CA ARG A 116 -11.34 -3.20 -5.94
C ARG A 116 -11.10 -2.06 -4.94
N GLU A 117 -10.89 -2.41 -3.68
CA GLU A 117 -10.53 -1.43 -2.65
C GLU A 117 -9.20 -0.73 -2.96
N GLU A 118 -8.20 -1.47 -3.50
CA GLU A 118 -6.93 -0.89 -3.96
C GLU A 118 -7.17 0.14 -5.06
N ALA A 119 -7.97 -0.19 -6.09
CA ALA A 119 -8.34 0.74 -7.16
C ALA A 119 -9.07 1.98 -6.62
N GLU A 120 -10.04 1.80 -5.73
CA GLU A 120 -10.79 2.91 -5.11
C GLU A 120 -9.86 3.82 -4.29
N MET A 121 -8.90 3.27 -3.55
CA MET A 121 -7.91 4.05 -2.78
C MET A 121 -6.99 4.86 -3.71
N ALA A 122 -6.54 4.29 -4.83
CA ALA A 122 -5.77 4.99 -5.84
C ALA A 122 -6.56 6.16 -6.43
N ALA A 123 -7.84 5.93 -6.78
CA ALA A 123 -8.73 6.97 -7.29
C ALA A 123 -8.95 8.09 -6.27
N TYR A 124 -9.16 7.78 -4.99
CA TYR A 124 -9.26 8.81 -3.94
C TYR A 124 -7.97 9.63 -3.83
N GLY A 125 -6.80 9.02 -4.01
CA GLY A 125 -5.53 9.73 -4.07
C GLY A 125 -5.50 10.77 -5.18
N VAL A 126 -5.95 10.41 -6.38
CA VAL A 126 -6.05 11.32 -7.54
C VAL A 126 -7.07 12.43 -7.26
N LEU A 127 -8.26 12.07 -6.73
CA LEU A 127 -9.32 13.04 -6.39
C LEU A 127 -8.86 14.04 -5.32
N CYS A 128 -7.97 13.67 -4.42
CA CYS A 128 -7.37 14.61 -3.46
C CYS A 128 -6.48 15.66 -4.15
N GLY A 129 -5.71 15.25 -5.17
CA GLY A 129 -4.68 16.08 -5.80
C GLY A 129 -5.17 16.88 -7.02
N PHE A 130 -6.22 16.44 -7.70
CA PHE A 130 -6.72 17.06 -8.92
C PHE A 130 -8.13 17.62 -8.74
N TRP A 131 -8.41 18.68 -9.47
CA TRP A 131 -9.74 19.29 -9.51
C TRP A 131 -10.56 18.68 -10.65
N ARG A 132 -11.66 17.97 -10.29
CA ARG A 132 -12.58 17.32 -11.22
C ARG A 132 -11.87 16.51 -12.33
N PRO A 133 -11.05 15.52 -11.96
CA PRO A 133 -10.40 14.67 -12.95
C PRO A 133 -11.47 13.82 -13.68
N ASP A 134 -11.21 13.54 -14.96
CA ASP A 134 -12.05 12.69 -15.80
C ASP A 134 -11.14 11.76 -16.62
N GLY A 135 -11.37 10.45 -16.57
CA GLY A 135 -10.57 9.44 -17.26
C GLY A 135 -10.39 8.17 -16.46
N VAL A 136 -9.26 7.49 -16.69
CA VAL A 136 -8.90 6.24 -16.02
C VAL A 136 -7.72 6.48 -15.06
N VAL A 137 -7.86 6.03 -13.84
CA VAL A 137 -6.74 5.93 -12.88
C VAL A 137 -6.16 4.53 -12.97
N GLY A 138 -4.83 4.46 -13.14
CA GLY A 138 -4.08 3.22 -13.06
C GLY A 138 -3.08 3.25 -11.92
N ASP A 139 -3.05 2.20 -11.10
CA ASP A 139 -2.02 1.96 -10.09
C ASP A 139 -1.25 0.68 -10.44
N LEU A 140 0.00 0.85 -10.84
CA LEU A 140 0.90 -0.27 -11.18
C LEU A 140 1.78 -0.60 -9.98
N GLY A 141 1.37 -1.61 -9.24
CA GLY A 141 2.10 -2.12 -8.09
C GLY A 141 3.13 -3.20 -8.42
N GLY A 142 3.67 -3.83 -7.38
CA GLY A 142 4.55 -4.98 -7.52
C GLY A 142 3.82 -6.27 -7.90
N GLY A 143 2.61 -6.48 -7.37
CA GLY A 143 1.84 -7.71 -7.55
C GLY A 143 0.69 -7.59 -8.54
N SER A 144 0.15 -6.41 -8.71
CA SER A 144 -1.07 -6.14 -9.50
C SER A 144 -1.00 -4.82 -10.25
N LEU A 145 -1.95 -4.64 -11.17
CA LEU A 145 -2.32 -3.40 -11.82
C LEU A 145 -3.81 -3.17 -11.54
N GLU A 146 -4.14 -2.09 -10.90
CA GLU A 146 -5.51 -1.64 -10.67
C GLU A 146 -5.90 -0.58 -11.68
N LEU A 147 -7.13 -0.68 -12.20
CA LEU A 147 -7.72 0.30 -13.12
C LEU A 147 -9.10 0.68 -12.62
N ILE A 148 -9.43 1.97 -12.67
CA ILE A 148 -10.74 2.49 -12.28
C ILE A 148 -11.06 3.77 -13.06
N ASP A 149 -12.28 3.85 -13.58
CA ASP A 149 -12.79 5.07 -14.19
C ASP A 149 -13.13 6.10 -13.11
N ILE A 150 -12.81 7.35 -13.39
CA ILE A 150 -13.23 8.51 -12.58
C ILE A 150 -13.81 9.58 -13.48
N GLY A 151 -14.90 10.19 -13.06
CA GLY A 151 -15.55 11.27 -13.80
C GLY A 151 -16.88 11.67 -13.17
N ASP A 152 -17.36 12.87 -13.45
CA ASP A 152 -18.63 13.42 -12.93
C ASP A 152 -18.81 13.26 -11.41
N ASP A 153 -17.73 13.45 -10.65
CA ASP A 153 -17.63 13.23 -9.19
C ASP A 153 -18.02 11.80 -8.75
N ARG A 154 -17.88 10.80 -9.63
CA ARG A 154 -18.16 9.38 -9.37
C ARG A 154 -16.93 8.51 -9.63
N LEU A 155 -16.91 7.38 -8.95
CA LEU A 155 -15.99 6.27 -9.21
C LEU A 155 -16.73 5.19 -9.99
N GLY A 156 -16.08 4.65 -11.01
CA GLY A 156 -16.52 3.46 -11.71
C GLY A 156 -16.30 2.18 -10.90
N ALA A 157 -16.47 1.04 -11.53
CA ALA A 157 -16.09 -0.24 -10.96
C ALA A 157 -14.57 -0.39 -11.08
N GLY A 158 -13.88 -0.56 -9.94
CA GLY A 158 -12.45 -0.87 -9.92
C GLY A 158 -12.20 -2.31 -10.32
N GLU A 159 -11.17 -2.51 -11.13
CA GLU A 159 -10.69 -3.83 -11.56
C GLU A 159 -9.21 -3.99 -11.17
N SER A 160 -8.79 -5.23 -10.84
CA SER A 160 -7.42 -5.56 -10.50
C SER A 160 -6.95 -6.72 -11.33
N TYR A 161 -5.79 -6.57 -11.96
CA TYR A 161 -5.15 -7.53 -12.83
C TYR A 161 -3.83 -7.98 -12.23
N GLY A 162 -3.50 -9.26 -12.36
CA GLY A 162 -2.23 -9.82 -11.88
C GLY A 162 -1.01 -9.42 -12.74
N LEU A 163 -0.93 -8.16 -13.14
CA LEU A 163 0.09 -7.59 -14.04
C LEU A 163 1.10 -6.69 -13.33
N GLY A 164 1.30 -6.88 -12.02
CA GLY A 164 2.30 -6.13 -11.27
C GLY A 164 3.73 -6.43 -11.70
N THR A 165 4.60 -5.45 -11.59
CA THR A 165 5.99 -5.49 -12.11
C THR A 165 6.82 -6.64 -11.55
N LEU A 166 6.70 -6.94 -10.25
CA LEU A 166 7.42 -8.04 -9.61
C LEU A 166 6.85 -9.39 -10.02
N ARG A 167 5.51 -9.48 -10.12
CA ARG A 167 4.83 -10.69 -10.57
C ARG A 167 5.21 -11.03 -12.01
N LEU A 168 5.13 -10.08 -12.95
CA LEU A 168 5.54 -10.28 -14.32
C LEU A 168 7.01 -10.71 -14.42
N LYS A 169 7.90 -10.10 -13.63
CA LYS A 169 9.30 -10.49 -13.58
C LYS A 169 9.48 -11.94 -13.11
N ASN A 170 8.75 -12.36 -12.08
CA ASN A 170 8.82 -13.71 -11.54
C ASN A 170 8.28 -14.73 -12.58
N ASP A 171 7.07 -14.48 -13.10
CA ASP A 171 6.36 -15.39 -13.99
C ASP A 171 7.10 -15.54 -15.34
N SER A 172 7.75 -14.46 -15.83
CA SER A 172 8.58 -14.45 -17.06
C SER A 172 10.04 -14.84 -16.83
N ARG A 173 10.44 -15.18 -15.61
CA ARG A 173 11.85 -15.43 -15.23
C ARG A 173 12.81 -14.32 -15.69
N GLY A 174 12.30 -13.07 -15.74
CA GLY A 174 13.04 -11.90 -16.19
C GLY A 174 13.14 -11.73 -17.72
N SER A 175 12.49 -12.57 -18.52
CA SER A 175 12.43 -12.44 -19.97
C SER A 175 11.35 -11.44 -20.40
N LEU A 176 11.72 -10.40 -21.14
CA LEU A 176 10.76 -9.43 -21.69
C LEU A 176 9.82 -10.06 -22.73
N GLY A 177 10.33 -11.04 -23.52
CA GLY A 177 9.52 -11.75 -24.51
C GLY A 177 8.42 -12.58 -23.84
N ASP A 178 8.75 -13.30 -22.77
CA ASP A 178 7.78 -14.11 -22.03
C ASP A 178 6.79 -13.23 -21.27
N ALA A 179 7.24 -12.11 -20.71
CA ALA A 179 6.35 -11.14 -20.04
C ALA A 179 5.28 -10.55 -20.98
N ALA A 180 5.57 -10.42 -22.26
CA ALA A 180 4.63 -9.91 -23.26
C ALA A 180 3.53 -10.94 -23.65
N THR A 181 3.64 -12.19 -23.19
CA THR A 181 2.71 -13.29 -23.50
C THR A 181 1.87 -13.75 -22.32
N ILE A 182 2.12 -13.20 -21.13
CA ILE A 182 1.35 -13.40 -19.90
C ILE A 182 0.09 -12.52 -19.91
#